data_b8596da6406e3d7223c6a4030743ed88
#
_entry.id   b8596da6406e3d7223c6a4030743ed88
#
_cell.length_a   1.000
_cell.length_b   1.000
_cell.length_c   1.000
_cell.angle_alpha   90.00
_cell.angle_beta   90.00
_cell.angle_gamma   90.00
#
_symmetry.space_group_name_H-M   'P 1'
#
loop_
_entity.id
_entity.type
_entity.pdbx_description
1 polymer ?
#
loop_
_entity_poly.entity_id
_entity_poly.type
_entity_poly.pdbx_seq_one_letter_code
_entity_poly.pdbx_strand_id
1 'polypeptide(L)'
;MIWISDEWKDYEVLDTSNGERLERWGKYLLVRPDPQVIWDTPHIAPEWKKYDARYVRSSTGGGHWTDHHLPDRWQIRYKDFLTFNVKPMNFKHTGVFPEQAANWDFIREKVASVGRPVRVLNLFAYSGGATLAAAAGGAEVYHVDASKGMVAWAKENAQSSGLADRPIHWIVDDCAKFIQREIRRGRRYDGIIMDPPSYGRGPSGEIWKMETSFYPFLLEVAKLLSDDPLFVIINSYTTGLAPSAVGYASDVVFGGIHGGSTSVGELGLKVKSTGLMLPCGSTGRWTP
;
A
#
# COMPACT_ATOMS: atom_id res chain seq x y z
N MET A 1 7.06 -15.52 6.59
CA MET A 1 8.16 -14.57 6.25
C MET A 1 7.69 -13.18 6.60
N ILE A 2 8.59 -12.28 7.04
CA ILE A 2 8.28 -10.86 7.24
C ILE A 2 9.19 -10.06 6.32
N TRP A 3 8.60 -9.19 5.49
CA TRP A 3 9.34 -8.23 4.67
C TRP A 3 9.40 -6.89 5.40
N ILE A 4 10.61 -6.43 5.62
CA ILE A 4 10.88 -5.26 6.48
C ILE A 4 11.09 -4.02 5.59
N SER A 5 10.47 -2.91 5.96
CA SER A 5 10.66 -1.60 5.34
C SER A 5 11.46 -0.71 6.27
N ASP A 6 12.81 -0.83 6.24
CA ASP A 6 13.73 -0.14 7.15
C ASP A 6 14.68 0.87 6.47
N GLU A 7 14.52 1.09 5.17
CA GLU A 7 15.37 2.03 4.41
C GLU A 7 14.76 3.44 4.26
N TRP A 8 13.80 3.79 5.11
CA TRP A 8 13.25 5.14 5.17
C TRP A 8 14.27 6.14 5.71
N LYS A 9 14.38 7.32 5.07
CA LYS A 9 15.18 8.45 5.56
C LYS A 9 14.41 9.31 6.57
N ASP A 10 13.15 9.55 6.24
CA ASP A 10 12.33 10.55 6.95
C ASP A 10 11.16 9.91 7.73
N TYR A 11 11.17 8.58 7.92
CA TYR A 11 10.17 7.88 8.72
C TYR A 11 10.80 6.78 9.58
N GLU A 12 10.33 6.63 10.80
CA GLU A 12 10.65 5.49 11.67
C GLU A 12 9.56 5.28 12.74
N VAL A 13 9.35 4.05 13.19
CA VAL A 13 8.58 3.73 14.39
C VAL A 13 9.55 3.81 15.58
N LEU A 14 9.31 4.77 16.48
CA LEU A 14 10.17 4.99 17.64
C LEU A 14 9.87 3.99 18.75
N ASP A 15 8.58 3.76 19.03
CA ASP A 15 8.12 2.88 20.10
C ASP A 15 6.67 2.44 19.88
N THR A 16 6.23 1.39 20.58
CA THR A 16 4.87 0.85 20.50
C THR A 16 4.42 0.35 21.87
N SER A 17 3.23 0.73 22.30
CA SER A 17 2.61 0.26 23.54
C SER A 17 1.13 0.58 23.60
N ASN A 18 0.36 -0.21 24.33
CA ASN A 18 -1.04 0.07 24.70
C ASN A 18 -1.93 0.49 23.52
N GLY A 19 -1.87 -0.28 22.40
CA GLY A 19 -2.69 -0.02 21.23
C GLY A 19 -2.24 1.14 20.36
N GLU A 20 -1.06 1.72 20.61
CA GLU A 20 -0.54 2.88 19.90
C GLU A 20 0.89 2.67 19.41
N ARG A 21 1.25 3.43 18.39
CA ARG A 21 2.60 3.58 17.89
C ARG A 21 3.02 5.04 17.88
N LEU A 22 4.23 5.30 18.37
CA LEU A 22 4.91 6.57 18.31
C LEU A 22 5.83 6.56 17.09
N GLU A 23 5.68 7.53 16.22
CA GLU A 23 6.35 7.57 14.92
C GLU A 23 6.98 8.92 14.66
N ARG A 24 8.10 8.92 13.95
CA ARG A 24 8.70 10.13 13.37
C ARG A 24 8.32 10.21 11.89
N TRP A 25 7.77 11.35 11.47
CA TRP A 25 7.37 11.69 10.11
C TRP A 25 8.09 12.96 9.66
N GLY A 26 9.27 12.83 9.07
CA GLY A 26 10.19 13.93 8.86
C GLY A 26 10.72 14.45 10.19
N LYS A 27 10.38 15.68 10.54
CA LYS A 27 10.72 16.29 11.85
C LYS A 27 9.60 16.19 12.89
N TYR A 28 8.43 15.68 12.50
CA TYR A 28 7.24 15.63 13.35
C TYR A 28 7.05 14.27 13.99
N LEU A 29 6.58 14.28 15.24
CA LEU A 29 6.30 13.11 16.06
C LEU A 29 4.79 12.90 16.16
N LEU A 30 4.33 11.74 15.73
CA LEU A 30 2.92 11.39 15.72
C LEU A 30 2.65 10.19 16.61
N VAL A 31 1.55 10.23 17.37
CA VAL A 31 0.99 9.07 18.07
C VAL A 31 -0.27 8.64 17.34
N ARG A 32 -0.32 7.39 16.92
CA ARG A 32 -1.47 6.84 16.19
C ARG A 32 -1.89 5.49 16.75
N PRO A 33 -3.21 5.20 16.81
CA PRO A 33 -3.70 3.89 17.23
C PRO A 33 -3.33 2.82 16.23
N ASP A 34 -2.87 1.69 16.74
CA ASP A 34 -2.56 0.51 15.95
C ASP A 34 -3.16 -0.75 16.61
N PRO A 35 -4.12 -1.44 15.96
CA PRO A 35 -4.75 -2.62 16.53
C PRO A 35 -3.82 -3.84 16.62
N GLN A 36 -2.67 -3.82 15.96
CA GLN A 36 -1.67 -4.89 16.07
C GLN A 36 -0.87 -4.78 17.37
N VAL A 37 -0.82 -3.58 17.98
CA VAL A 37 -0.12 -3.36 19.26
C VAL A 37 -1.01 -3.83 20.41
N ILE A 38 -0.99 -5.13 20.67
CA ILE A 38 -1.78 -5.79 21.74
C ILE A 38 -1.03 -5.90 23.07
N TRP A 39 0.20 -5.43 23.10
CA TRP A 39 1.05 -5.42 24.30
C TRP A 39 0.98 -4.07 25.00
N ASP A 40 1.12 -4.12 26.32
CA ASP A 40 1.22 -2.96 27.20
C ASP A 40 2.59 -3.00 27.89
N THR A 41 3.55 -2.29 27.32
CA THR A 41 4.93 -2.23 27.76
C THR A 41 5.25 -0.83 28.28
N PRO A 42 6.25 -0.65 29.19
CA PRO A 42 6.69 0.67 29.57
C PRO A 42 7.07 1.52 28.33
N HIS A 43 6.66 2.77 28.32
CA HIS A 43 7.07 3.73 27.30
C HIS A 43 8.57 4.01 27.40
N ILE A 44 9.38 3.39 26.55
CA ILE A 44 10.85 3.48 26.59
C ILE A 44 11.33 4.76 25.90
N ALA A 45 10.72 5.12 24.77
CA ALA A 45 11.10 6.32 24.03
C ALA A 45 10.69 7.59 24.79
N PRO A 46 11.62 8.52 25.07
CA PRO A 46 11.32 9.76 25.79
C PRO A 46 10.36 10.68 25.01
N GLU A 47 10.24 10.50 23.71
CA GLU A 47 9.38 11.25 22.80
C GLU A 47 7.87 11.04 23.10
N TRP A 48 7.47 10.00 23.83
CA TRP A 48 6.10 9.86 24.32
C TRP A 48 5.62 11.05 25.18
N LYS A 49 6.56 11.79 25.77
CA LYS A 49 6.27 12.98 26.59
C LYS A 49 6.14 14.27 25.77
N LYS A 50 6.54 14.22 24.48
CA LYS A 50 6.59 15.41 23.62
C LYS A 50 6.40 15.02 22.16
N TYR A 51 5.18 14.81 21.76
CA TYR A 51 4.77 14.59 20.37
C TYR A 51 4.07 15.83 19.81
N ASP A 52 4.02 15.93 18.47
CA ASP A 52 3.41 17.08 17.78
C ASP A 52 1.90 16.88 17.56
N ALA A 53 1.44 15.63 17.43
CA ALA A 53 0.03 15.32 17.29
C ALA A 53 -0.29 13.87 17.69
N ARG A 54 -1.53 13.66 18.19
CA ARG A 54 -2.07 12.33 18.51
C ARG A 54 -3.44 12.17 17.88
N TYR A 55 -3.67 11.02 17.25
CA TYR A 55 -5.00 10.66 16.74
C TYR A 55 -5.78 9.89 17.80
N VAL A 56 -6.89 10.45 18.25
CA VAL A 56 -7.78 9.82 19.23
C VAL A 56 -8.99 9.23 18.51
N ARG A 57 -9.25 7.93 18.75
CA ARG A 57 -10.45 7.25 18.23
C ARG A 57 -11.69 7.70 18.96
N SER A 58 -12.79 7.90 18.21
CA SER A 58 -14.12 8.06 18.79
C SER A 58 -14.73 6.69 19.10
N SER A 59 -15.52 6.60 20.15
CA SER A 59 -16.32 5.40 20.49
C SER A 59 -17.40 5.07 19.46
N THR A 60 -17.81 6.06 18.64
CA THR A 60 -18.83 5.92 17.61
C THR A 60 -18.25 5.68 16.19
N GLY A 61 -16.94 5.48 16.09
CA GLY A 61 -16.21 5.35 14.84
C GLY A 61 -15.54 6.64 14.38
N GLY A 62 -14.46 6.52 13.61
CA GLY A 62 -13.63 7.66 13.23
C GLY A 62 -12.74 8.15 14.38
N GLY A 63 -12.52 9.46 14.45
CA GLY A 63 -11.68 10.12 15.45
C GLY A 63 -11.20 11.49 14.97
N HIS A 64 -10.26 12.05 15.71
CA HIS A 64 -9.68 13.36 15.39
C HIS A 64 -8.22 13.45 15.85
N TRP A 65 -7.47 14.37 15.25
CA TRP A 65 -6.14 14.73 15.70
C TRP A 65 -6.22 15.78 16.82
N THR A 66 -5.49 15.56 17.88
CA THR A 66 -5.37 16.49 19.02
C THR A 66 -3.99 17.16 19.00
N ASP A 67 -3.91 18.33 19.62
CA ASP A 67 -2.67 19.05 19.95
C ASP A 67 -1.68 19.16 18.78
N HIS A 68 -2.20 19.34 17.56
CA HIS A 68 -1.31 19.32 16.43
C HIS A 68 -0.69 20.69 16.12
N HIS A 69 0.61 20.74 16.27
CA HIS A 69 1.47 21.79 15.73
C HIS A 69 2.02 21.40 14.37
N LEU A 70 1.18 20.74 13.54
CA LEU A 70 1.55 20.25 12.24
C LEU A 70 1.21 21.28 11.17
N PRO A 71 2.01 21.39 10.10
CA PRO A 71 1.60 22.12 8.92
C PRO A 71 0.48 21.37 8.20
N ASP A 72 -0.22 22.06 7.33
CA ASP A 72 -1.25 21.44 6.49
C ASP A 72 -0.70 20.29 5.64
N ARG A 73 0.59 20.35 5.29
CA ARG A 73 1.29 19.35 4.48
C ARG A 73 2.79 19.46 4.68
N TRP A 74 3.49 18.31 4.63
CA TRP A 74 4.97 18.24 4.55
C TRP A 74 5.40 17.05 3.69
N GLN A 75 6.70 16.89 3.49
CA GLN A 75 7.24 15.81 2.68
C GLN A 75 8.08 14.85 3.52
N ILE A 76 8.04 13.57 3.14
CA ILE A 76 8.93 12.51 3.61
C ILE A 76 9.50 11.76 2.41
N ARG A 77 10.73 11.24 2.54
CA ARG A 77 11.44 10.57 1.46
C ARG A 77 11.73 9.12 1.80
N TYR A 78 11.53 8.28 0.80
CA TYR A 78 11.99 6.90 0.81
C TYR A 78 13.16 6.74 -0.15
N LYS A 79 14.32 6.28 0.37
CA LYS A 79 15.59 6.23 -0.38
C LYS A 79 15.87 7.57 -1.08
N ASP A 80 16.24 7.52 -2.33
CA ASP A 80 16.57 8.68 -3.17
C ASP A 80 15.61 8.86 -4.36
N PHE A 81 14.58 8.04 -4.45
CA PHE A 81 13.71 7.99 -5.63
C PHE A 81 12.23 8.28 -5.38
N LEU A 82 11.75 8.27 -4.14
CA LEU A 82 10.36 8.62 -3.83
C LEU A 82 10.26 9.75 -2.80
N THR A 83 9.40 10.70 -3.07
CA THR A 83 9.02 11.79 -2.16
C THR A 83 7.51 11.84 -2.04
N PHE A 84 7.01 11.70 -0.83
CA PHE A 84 5.57 11.72 -0.54
C PHE A 84 5.17 13.00 0.16
N ASN A 85 4.11 13.61 -0.33
CA ASN A 85 3.40 14.67 0.39
C ASN A 85 2.49 14.02 1.42
N VAL A 86 2.64 14.33 2.68
CA VAL A 86 1.87 13.77 3.78
C VAL A 86 1.15 14.87 4.55
N LYS A 87 0.02 14.53 5.16
CA LYS A 87 -0.80 15.43 5.98
C LYS A 87 -1.67 14.63 6.95
N PRO A 88 -2.09 15.20 8.09
CA PRO A 88 -3.15 14.61 8.88
C PRO A 88 -4.44 14.53 8.04
N MET A 89 -5.05 13.35 8.01
CA MET A 89 -6.35 13.14 7.35
C MET A 89 -7.47 13.13 8.40
N ASN A 90 -8.71 13.12 7.96
CA ASN A 90 -9.88 12.94 8.85
C ASN A 90 -9.90 11.56 9.54
N PHE A 91 -8.97 10.68 9.17
CA PHE A 91 -8.70 9.39 9.77
C PHE A 91 -7.27 9.36 10.34
N LYS A 92 -6.89 8.26 11.00
CA LYS A 92 -5.53 8.06 11.52
C LYS A 92 -4.42 8.06 10.46
N HIS A 93 -4.78 8.04 9.17
CA HIS A 93 -3.82 7.96 8.07
C HIS A 93 -3.21 9.32 7.74
N THR A 94 -2.04 9.28 7.12
CA THR A 94 -1.21 10.45 6.78
C THR A 94 -0.93 10.56 5.28
N GLY A 95 -1.48 9.63 4.48
CA GLY A 95 -1.35 9.65 3.03
C GLY A 95 -0.39 8.61 2.46
N VAL A 96 0.34 7.86 3.29
CA VAL A 96 1.20 6.76 2.85
C VAL A 96 1.21 5.65 3.89
N PHE A 97 1.46 4.43 3.43
CA PHE A 97 1.66 3.24 4.25
C PHE A 97 3.15 2.85 4.16
N PRO A 98 3.96 3.24 5.15
CA PRO A 98 5.42 3.07 5.08
C PRO A 98 5.88 1.62 4.96
N GLU A 99 5.13 0.68 5.50
CA GLU A 99 5.40 -0.76 5.42
C GLU A 99 5.36 -1.30 4.00
N GLN A 100 4.67 -0.61 3.08
CA GLN A 100 4.59 -1.00 1.67
C GLN A 100 5.91 -0.78 0.91
N ALA A 101 6.88 -0.11 1.50
CA ALA A 101 8.16 0.17 0.85
C ALA A 101 8.91 -1.11 0.43
N ALA A 102 8.77 -2.19 1.18
CA ALA A 102 9.32 -3.50 0.79
C ALA A 102 8.72 -4.05 -0.51
N ASN A 103 7.44 -3.72 -0.80
CA ASN A 103 6.83 -4.04 -2.09
C ASN A 103 7.28 -3.07 -3.19
N TRP A 104 7.51 -1.80 -2.87
CA TRP A 104 8.00 -0.82 -3.85
C TRP A 104 9.38 -1.18 -4.39
N ASP A 105 10.29 -1.64 -3.53
CA ASP A 105 11.60 -2.12 -3.96
C ASP A 105 11.48 -3.33 -4.88
N PHE A 106 10.70 -4.34 -4.48
CA PHE A 106 10.44 -5.51 -5.31
C PHE A 106 9.88 -5.15 -6.70
N ILE A 107 8.87 -4.25 -6.74
CA ILE A 107 8.25 -3.79 -7.99
C ILE A 107 9.30 -3.12 -8.88
N ARG A 108 10.04 -2.15 -8.33
CA ARG A 108 11.06 -1.39 -9.06
C ARG A 108 12.13 -2.31 -9.63
N GLU A 109 12.65 -3.24 -8.83
CA GLU A 109 13.67 -4.20 -9.23
C GLU A 109 13.17 -5.14 -10.33
N LYS A 110 11.98 -5.72 -10.16
CA LYS A 110 11.37 -6.61 -11.16
C LYS A 110 11.15 -5.90 -12.50
N VAL A 111 10.63 -4.68 -12.48
CA VAL A 111 10.44 -3.89 -13.71
C VAL A 111 11.77 -3.55 -14.36
N ALA A 112 12.76 -3.10 -13.59
CA ALA A 112 14.08 -2.71 -14.12
C ALA A 112 14.90 -3.89 -14.63
N SER A 113 14.63 -5.12 -14.18
CA SER A 113 15.41 -6.31 -14.54
C SER A 113 15.14 -6.84 -15.94
N VAL A 114 14.04 -6.41 -16.58
CA VAL A 114 13.67 -6.89 -17.92
C VAL A 114 13.99 -5.86 -19.00
N GLY A 115 14.61 -6.29 -20.09
CA GLY A 115 15.04 -5.43 -21.20
C GLY A 115 13.94 -5.15 -22.24
N ARG A 116 12.66 -5.14 -21.85
CA ARG A 116 11.52 -4.88 -22.72
C ARG A 116 10.55 -3.87 -22.09
N PRO A 117 9.66 -3.26 -22.88
CA PRO A 117 8.58 -2.45 -22.32
C PRO A 117 7.70 -3.25 -21.37
N VAL A 118 7.38 -2.67 -20.22
CA VAL A 118 6.58 -3.29 -19.15
C VAL A 118 5.35 -2.44 -18.90
N ARG A 119 4.18 -3.08 -18.84
CA ARG A 119 2.92 -2.46 -18.43
C ARG A 119 2.51 -2.95 -17.05
N VAL A 120 2.26 -2.03 -16.14
CA VAL A 120 1.84 -2.34 -14.77
C VAL A 120 0.47 -1.74 -14.50
N LEU A 121 -0.45 -2.57 -13.99
CA LEU A 121 -1.76 -2.15 -13.50
C LEU A 121 -1.73 -2.09 -11.98
N ASN A 122 -2.04 -0.94 -11.41
CA ASN A 122 -2.19 -0.75 -9.96
C ASN A 122 -3.65 -0.42 -9.64
N LEU A 123 -4.32 -1.33 -8.95
CA LEU A 123 -5.72 -1.26 -8.53
C LEU A 123 -5.81 -0.90 -7.06
N PHE A 124 -6.82 -0.09 -6.67
CA PHE A 124 -6.94 0.49 -5.33
C PHE A 124 -5.68 1.29 -4.98
N ALA A 125 -5.22 2.09 -5.95
CA ALA A 125 -3.84 2.57 -6.01
C ALA A 125 -3.52 3.70 -5.01
N TYR A 126 -4.53 4.22 -4.29
CA TYR A 126 -4.41 5.20 -3.21
C TYR A 126 -3.55 6.41 -3.61
N SER A 127 -2.58 6.81 -2.79
CA SER A 127 -1.67 7.95 -3.03
C SER A 127 -0.46 7.62 -3.92
N GLY A 128 -0.44 6.42 -4.52
CA GLY A 128 0.42 6.07 -5.64
C GLY A 128 1.79 5.47 -5.31
N GLY A 129 2.08 5.03 -4.09
CA GLY A 129 3.41 4.50 -3.75
C GLY A 129 3.90 3.40 -4.69
N ALA A 130 3.09 2.36 -4.92
CA ALA A 130 3.43 1.28 -5.84
C ALA A 130 3.46 1.73 -7.32
N THR A 131 2.57 2.67 -7.71
CA THR A 131 2.60 3.31 -9.03
C THR A 131 3.92 3.98 -9.32
N LEU A 132 4.40 4.78 -8.36
CA LEU A 132 5.66 5.54 -8.50
C LEU A 132 6.86 4.61 -8.51
N ALA A 133 6.83 3.54 -7.73
CA ALA A 133 7.89 2.53 -7.74
C ALA A 133 7.99 1.82 -9.11
N ALA A 134 6.86 1.43 -9.69
CA ALA A 134 6.82 0.84 -11.03
C ALA A 134 7.30 1.82 -12.11
N ALA A 135 6.85 3.08 -12.05
CA ALA A 135 7.29 4.14 -12.99
C ALA A 135 8.77 4.47 -12.85
N ALA A 136 9.32 4.46 -11.62
CA ALA A 136 10.75 4.62 -11.38
C ALA A 136 11.57 3.44 -11.94
N GLY A 137 11.00 2.22 -11.96
CA GLY A 137 11.56 1.05 -12.63
C GLY A 137 11.51 1.11 -14.17
N GLY A 138 10.74 2.03 -14.75
CA GLY A 138 10.62 2.22 -16.20
C GLY A 138 9.33 1.69 -16.81
N ALA A 139 8.33 1.30 -16.02
CA ALA A 139 7.04 0.81 -16.52
C ALA A 139 6.14 1.94 -17.05
N GLU A 140 5.30 1.58 -18.04
CA GLU A 140 4.04 2.27 -18.32
C GLU A 140 3.02 1.83 -17.29
N VAL A 141 2.45 2.76 -16.51
CA VAL A 141 1.63 2.41 -15.34
C VAL A 141 0.20 2.91 -15.49
N TYR A 142 -0.75 2.05 -15.18
CA TYR A 142 -2.18 2.36 -15.10
C TYR A 142 -2.58 2.42 -13.63
N HIS A 143 -2.72 3.64 -13.12
CA HIS A 143 -3.10 3.93 -11.73
C HIS A 143 -4.60 4.08 -11.64
N VAL A 144 -5.27 3.18 -10.94
CA VAL A 144 -6.74 3.14 -10.83
C VAL A 144 -7.16 3.26 -9.37
N ASP A 145 -7.91 4.29 -9.07
CA ASP A 145 -8.54 4.49 -7.76
C ASP A 145 -9.90 5.17 -7.92
N ALA A 146 -10.88 4.79 -7.11
CA ALA A 146 -12.22 5.37 -7.17
C ALA A 146 -12.28 6.82 -6.62
N SER A 147 -11.30 7.20 -5.80
CA SER A 147 -11.23 8.53 -5.19
C SER A 147 -10.48 9.54 -6.07
N LYS A 148 -11.22 10.51 -6.63
CA LYS A 148 -10.61 11.62 -7.38
C LYS A 148 -9.53 12.35 -6.55
N GLY A 149 -9.75 12.50 -5.24
CA GLY A 149 -8.81 13.15 -4.34
C GLY A 149 -7.51 12.36 -4.17
N MET A 150 -7.60 11.02 -4.10
CA MET A 150 -6.41 10.16 -4.02
C MET A 150 -5.62 10.15 -5.31
N VAL A 151 -6.29 10.08 -6.47
CA VAL A 151 -5.62 10.18 -7.78
C VAL A 151 -4.92 11.53 -7.97
N ALA A 152 -5.55 12.63 -7.53
CA ALA A 152 -4.90 13.95 -7.55
C ALA A 152 -3.66 13.97 -6.64
N TRP A 153 -3.76 13.40 -5.44
CA TRP A 153 -2.63 13.32 -4.50
C TRP A 153 -1.49 12.45 -5.05
N ALA A 154 -1.81 11.34 -5.72
CA ALA A 154 -0.82 10.50 -6.38
C ALA A 154 -0.06 11.26 -7.49
N LYS A 155 -0.74 12.12 -8.26
CA LYS A 155 -0.09 13.02 -9.24
C LYS A 155 0.88 14.00 -8.57
N GLU A 156 0.49 14.59 -7.44
CA GLU A 156 1.36 15.48 -6.67
C GLU A 156 2.59 14.74 -6.15
N ASN A 157 2.43 13.49 -5.70
CA ASN A 157 3.55 12.63 -5.28
C ASN A 157 4.47 12.28 -6.47
N ALA A 158 3.93 12.07 -7.67
CA ALA A 158 4.72 11.90 -8.88
C ALA A 158 5.57 13.15 -9.19
N GLN A 159 4.98 14.34 -9.09
CA GLN A 159 5.71 15.60 -9.26
C GLN A 159 6.82 15.75 -8.23
N SER A 160 6.52 15.52 -6.95
CA SER A 160 7.50 15.63 -5.86
C SER A 160 8.63 14.60 -5.96
N SER A 161 8.37 13.46 -6.60
CA SER A 161 9.35 12.40 -6.86
C SER A 161 10.13 12.58 -8.16
N GLY A 162 9.88 13.64 -8.95
CA GLY A 162 10.52 13.85 -10.26
C GLY A 162 10.07 12.84 -11.34
N LEU A 163 8.87 12.27 -11.18
CA LEU A 163 8.30 11.24 -12.06
C LEU A 163 7.10 11.75 -12.88
N ALA A 164 6.88 13.06 -12.94
CA ALA A 164 5.73 13.65 -13.62
C ALA A 164 5.67 13.33 -15.12
N ASP A 165 6.84 13.21 -15.76
CA ASP A 165 6.96 12.94 -17.20
C ASP A 165 6.97 11.44 -17.54
N ARG A 166 6.85 10.56 -16.55
CA ARG A 166 6.75 9.12 -16.77
C ARG A 166 5.38 8.74 -17.34
N PRO A 167 5.29 7.66 -18.13
CA PRO A 167 4.04 7.23 -18.74
C PRO A 167 3.09 6.62 -17.69
N ILE A 168 2.42 7.48 -16.93
CA ILE A 168 1.44 7.10 -15.91
C ILE A 168 0.05 7.55 -16.35
N HIS A 169 -0.86 6.59 -16.52
CA HIS A 169 -2.27 6.82 -16.81
C HIS A 169 -3.05 6.94 -15.51
N TRP A 170 -3.56 8.11 -15.23
CA TRP A 170 -4.31 8.43 -14.01
C TRP A 170 -5.81 8.24 -14.22
N ILE A 171 -6.38 7.24 -13.57
CA ILE A 171 -7.76 6.80 -13.82
C ILE A 171 -8.57 6.89 -12.53
N VAL A 172 -9.63 7.70 -12.55
CA VAL A 172 -10.62 7.77 -11.47
C VAL A 172 -11.78 6.86 -11.85
N ASP A 173 -11.83 5.66 -11.27
CA ASP A 173 -12.84 4.67 -11.61
C ASP A 173 -12.95 3.58 -10.54
N ASP A 174 -14.09 2.87 -10.54
CA ASP A 174 -14.24 1.61 -9.82
C ASP A 174 -13.38 0.52 -10.44
N CYS A 175 -12.58 -0.17 -9.60
CA CYS A 175 -11.62 -1.17 -10.08
C CYS A 175 -12.28 -2.33 -10.82
N ALA A 176 -13.43 -2.82 -10.36
CA ALA A 176 -14.13 -3.94 -11.02
C ALA A 176 -14.68 -3.51 -12.38
N LYS A 177 -15.26 -2.32 -12.47
CA LYS A 177 -15.74 -1.74 -13.75
C LYS A 177 -14.58 -1.49 -14.72
N PHE A 178 -13.45 -1.02 -14.21
CA PHE A 178 -12.24 -0.80 -15.02
C PHE A 178 -11.75 -2.12 -15.62
N ILE A 179 -11.58 -3.18 -14.80
CA ILE A 179 -11.16 -4.52 -15.24
C ILE A 179 -12.05 -5.02 -16.37
N GLN A 180 -13.37 -4.95 -16.19
CA GLN A 180 -14.32 -5.40 -17.22
C GLN A 180 -14.16 -4.66 -18.55
N ARG A 181 -13.84 -3.37 -18.51
CA ARG A 181 -13.57 -2.60 -19.74
C ARG A 181 -12.27 -3.00 -20.41
N GLU A 182 -11.21 -3.23 -19.63
CA GLU A 182 -9.91 -3.63 -20.16
C GLU A 182 -9.94 -5.05 -20.76
N ILE A 183 -10.70 -5.97 -20.15
CA ILE A 183 -10.96 -7.31 -20.72
C ILE A 183 -11.62 -7.18 -22.11
N ARG A 184 -12.69 -6.37 -22.22
CA ARG A 184 -13.38 -6.15 -23.53
C ARG A 184 -12.48 -5.49 -24.56
N ARG A 185 -11.48 -4.70 -24.14
CA ARG A 185 -10.48 -4.06 -25.02
C ARG A 185 -9.33 -4.98 -25.40
N GLY A 186 -9.27 -6.18 -24.83
CA GLY A 186 -8.15 -7.10 -25.02
C GLY A 186 -6.82 -6.59 -24.47
N ARG A 187 -6.84 -5.69 -23.48
CA ARG A 187 -5.63 -5.16 -22.85
C ARG A 187 -4.96 -6.22 -21.99
N ARG A 188 -3.63 -6.15 -21.91
CA ARG A 188 -2.79 -7.05 -21.09
C ARG A 188 -1.75 -6.27 -20.33
N TYR A 189 -1.37 -6.77 -19.16
CA TYR A 189 -0.42 -6.17 -18.23
C TYR A 189 0.60 -7.21 -17.78
N ASP A 190 1.84 -6.79 -17.66
CA ASP A 190 2.96 -7.65 -17.24
C ASP A 190 3.06 -7.74 -15.72
N GLY A 191 2.66 -6.70 -15.02
CA GLY A 191 2.57 -6.67 -13.56
C GLY A 191 1.22 -6.15 -13.10
N ILE A 192 0.65 -6.78 -12.07
CA ILE A 192 -0.60 -6.32 -11.46
C ILE A 192 -0.39 -6.18 -9.95
N ILE A 193 -0.83 -5.05 -9.40
CA ILE A 193 -0.74 -4.74 -7.97
C ILE A 193 -2.15 -4.44 -7.50
N MET A 194 -2.53 -4.95 -6.34
CA MET A 194 -3.83 -4.68 -5.75
C MET A 194 -3.77 -4.62 -4.23
N ASP A 195 -4.49 -3.67 -3.66
CA ASP A 195 -4.67 -3.49 -2.23
C ASP A 195 -6.17 -3.30 -1.90
N PRO A 196 -6.98 -4.35 -2.11
CA PRO A 196 -8.42 -4.26 -1.95
C PRO A 196 -8.80 -4.00 -0.48
N PRO A 197 -9.81 -3.16 -0.22
CA PRO A 197 -10.28 -2.93 1.13
C PRO A 197 -10.94 -4.18 1.73
N SER A 198 -10.93 -4.30 3.07
CA SER A 198 -11.69 -5.37 3.75
C SER A 198 -13.19 -5.25 3.49
N TYR A 199 -13.70 -4.02 3.43
CA TYR A 199 -15.08 -3.68 3.12
C TYR A 199 -15.14 -2.38 2.35
N GLY A 200 -16.02 -2.30 1.36
CA GLY A 200 -16.26 -1.08 0.58
C GLY A 200 -17.69 -1.01 0.02
N ARG A 201 -18.11 0.20 -0.33
CA ARG A 201 -19.35 0.43 -1.08
C ARG A 201 -19.03 1.20 -2.35
N GLY A 202 -19.43 0.65 -3.48
CA GLY A 202 -19.35 1.34 -4.76
C GLY A 202 -20.41 2.46 -4.88
N PRO A 203 -20.24 3.37 -5.83
CA PRO A 203 -21.13 4.51 -6.03
C PRO A 203 -22.57 4.14 -6.41
N SER A 204 -22.80 2.93 -6.94
CA SER A 204 -24.14 2.42 -7.29
C SER A 204 -24.71 1.47 -6.21
N GLY A 205 -24.08 1.41 -5.03
CA GLY A 205 -24.53 0.59 -3.90
C GLY A 205 -23.94 -0.83 -3.89
N GLU A 206 -23.02 -1.15 -4.80
CA GLU A 206 -22.31 -2.43 -4.81
C GLU A 206 -21.56 -2.60 -3.49
N ILE A 207 -21.60 -3.80 -2.93
CA ILE A 207 -20.91 -4.13 -1.69
C ILE A 207 -19.70 -5.00 -2.02
N TRP A 208 -18.52 -4.51 -1.65
CA TRP A 208 -17.30 -5.28 -1.60
C TRP A 208 -17.11 -5.84 -0.19
N LYS A 209 -16.90 -7.14 -0.09
CA LYS A 209 -16.43 -7.82 1.12
C LYS A 209 -15.29 -8.75 0.73
N MET A 210 -14.18 -8.68 1.46
CA MET A 210 -12.99 -9.50 1.14
C MET A 210 -13.34 -10.98 1.04
N GLU A 211 -14.14 -11.50 1.97
CA GLU A 211 -14.46 -12.93 2.08
C GLU A 211 -15.26 -13.48 0.89
N THR A 212 -16.03 -12.65 0.23
CA THR A 212 -16.93 -13.08 -0.86
C THR A 212 -16.57 -12.53 -2.22
N SER A 213 -15.89 -11.38 -2.27
CA SER A 213 -15.60 -10.68 -3.52
C SER A 213 -14.18 -10.95 -4.04
N PHE A 214 -13.25 -11.31 -3.16
CA PHE A 214 -11.83 -11.41 -3.50
C PHE A 214 -11.54 -12.49 -4.56
N TYR A 215 -11.97 -13.72 -4.34
CA TYR A 215 -11.69 -14.82 -5.27
C TYR A 215 -12.31 -14.61 -6.67
N PRO A 216 -13.61 -14.22 -6.79
CA PRO A 216 -14.16 -13.84 -8.09
C PRO A 216 -13.41 -12.69 -8.77
N PHE A 217 -12.92 -11.71 -7.98
CA PHE A 217 -12.13 -10.60 -8.51
C PHE A 217 -10.79 -11.06 -9.07
N LEU A 218 -10.10 -12.00 -8.40
CA LEU A 218 -8.85 -12.58 -8.91
C LEU A 218 -9.04 -13.30 -10.25
N LEU A 219 -10.15 -14.02 -10.44
CA LEU A 219 -10.47 -14.67 -11.70
C LEU A 219 -10.62 -13.69 -12.86
N GLU A 220 -11.17 -12.50 -12.60
CA GLU A 220 -11.26 -11.45 -13.63
C GLU A 220 -9.91 -10.77 -13.86
N VAL A 221 -9.15 -10.51 -12.81
CA VAL A 221 -7.78 -9.94 -12.88
C VAL A 221 -6.85 -10.83 -13.70
N ALA A 222 -6.94 -12.15 -13.54
CA ALA A 222 -6.12 -13.11 -14.27
C ALA A 222 -6.27 -13.01 -15.80
N LYS A 223 -7.45 -12.62 -16.27
CA LYS A 223 -7.70 -12.39 -17.71
C LYS A 223 -6.93 -11.19 -18.29
N LEU A 224 -6.36 -10.35 -17.43
CA LEU A 224 -5.58 -9.18 -17.82
C LEU A 224 -4.08 -9.41 -17.81
N LEU A 225 -3.58 -10.56 -17.33
CA LEU A 225 -2.16 -10.87 -17.40
C LEU A 225 -1.71 -11.08 -18.85
N SER A 226 -0.51 -10.61 -19.18
CA SER A 226 0.15 -10.89 -20.45
C SER A 226 0.57 -12.36 -20.54
N ASP A 227 1.00 -12.80 -21.71
CA ASP A 227 1.50 -14.16 -21.89
C ASP A 227 2.87 -14.39 -21.23
N ASP A 228 3.61 -13.30 -20.94
CA ASP A 228 4.90 -13.31 -20.26
C ASP A 228 4.84 -12.32 -19.06
N PRO A 229 4.06 -12.66 -18.00
CA PRO A 229 3.87 -11.79 -16.86
C PRO A 229 5.11 -11.78 -15.95
N LEU A 230 5.28 -10.73 -15.16
CA LEU A 230 6.42 -10.57 -14.25
C LEU A 230 6.04 -10.82 -12.79
N PHE A 231 4.87 -10.34 -12.37
CA PHE A 231 4.40 -10.48 -11.00
C PHE A 231 2.92 -10.13 -10.83
N VAL A 232 2.34 -10.67 -9.78
CA VAL A 232 1.10 -10.15 -9.16
C VAL A 232 1.36 -9.91 -7.68
N ILE A 233 1.06 -8.70 -7.20
CA ILE A 233 1.15 -8.36 -5.77
C ILE A 233 -0.24 -8.14 -5.22
N ILE A 234 -0.55 -8.80 -4.12
CA ILE A 234 -1.82 -8.71 -3.41
C ILE A 234 -1.54 -8.34 -1.97
N ASN A 235 -2.09 -7.21 -1.53
CA ASN A 235 -2.01 -6.78 -0.14
C ASN A 235 -3.34 -7.01 0.58
N SER A 236 -3.30 -7.23 1.88
CA SER A 236 -4.48 -7.31 2.71
C SER A 236 -4.21 -6.81 4.13
N TYR A 237 -5.10 -5.96 4.60
CA TYR A 237 -5.17 -5.49 5.98
C TYR A 237 -6.42 -6.03 6.69
N THR A 238 -7.02 -7.10 6.13
CA THR A 238 -8.23 -7.71 6.67
C THR A 238 -7.90 -8.56 7.89
N THR A 239 -8.44 -8.18 9.03
CA THR A 239 -8.29 -8.94 10.28
C THR A 239 -8.85 -10.35 10.12
N GLY A 240 -8.09 -11.36 10.56
CA GLY A 240 -8.49 -12.76 10.50
C GLY A 240 -8.23 -13.46 9.16
N LEU A 241 -7.78 -12.73 8.12
CA LEU A 241 -7.34 -13.34 6.86
C LEU A 241 -5.85 -13.67 6.93
N ALA A 242 -5.51 -14.95 7.02
CA ALA A 242 -4.12 -15.39 7.03
C ALA A 242 -3.43 -15.11 5.68
N PRO A 243 -2.13 -14.74 5.68
CA PRO A 243 -1.36 -14.56 4.43
C PRO A 243 -1.40 -15.81 3.53
N SER A 244 -1.41 -17.00 4.11
CA SER A 244 -1.50 -18.26 3.38
C SER A 244 -2.80 -18.44 2.61
N ALA A 245 -3.92 -17.85 3.04
CA ALA A 245 -5.18 -17.88 2.31
C ALA A 245 -5.08 -17.04 1.03
N VAL A 246 -4.41 -15.89 1.09
CA VAL A 246 -4.10 -15.05 -0.08
C VAL A 246 -3.22 -15.83 -1.06
N GLY A 247 -2.17 -16.49 -0.56
CA GLY A 247 -1.27 -17.31 -1.38
C GLY A 247 -1.98 -18.47 -2.06
N TYR A 248 -2.79 -19.22 -1.32
CA TYR A 248 -3.56 -20.33 -1.88
C TYR A 248 -4.46 -19.87 -3.04
N ALA A 249 -5.24 -18.81 -2.82
CA ALA A 249 -6.10 -18.26 -3.86
C ALA A 249 -5.32 -17.78 -5.10
N SER A 250 -4.17 -17.14 -4.86
CA SER A 250 -3.27 -16.67 -5.91
C SER A 250 -2.68 -17.81 -6.73
N ASP A 251 -2.18 -18.86 -6.08
CA ASP A 251 -1.59 -20.03 -6.75
C ASP A 251 -2.63 -20.80 -7.56
N VAL A 252 -3.85 -20.96 -7.03
CA VAL A 252 -4.96 -21.59 -7.79
C VAL A 252 -5.28 -20.79 -9.06
N VAL A 253 -5.31 -19.45 -8.97
CA VAL A 253 -5.73 -18.61 -10.10
C VAL A 253 -4.57 -18.36 -11.06
N PHE A 254 -3.48 -17.80 -10.60
CA PHE A 254 -2.37 -17.40 -11.48
C PHE A 254 -1.42 -18.57 -11.76
N GLY A 255 -1.10 -19.38 -10.76
CA GLY A 255 -0.28 -20.57 -10.90
C GLY A 255 -0.93 -21.61 -11.82
N GLY A 256 -2.26 -21.75 -11.77
CA GLY A 256 -3.01 -22.63 -12.66
C GLY A 256 -2.98 -22.22 -14.13
N ILE A 257 -2.74 -20.95 -14.45
CA ILE A 257 -2.71 -20.42 -15.82
C ILE A 257 -1.27 -20.29 -16.33
N HIS A 258 -0.37 -19.73 -15.53
CA HIS A 258 0.98 -19.34 -15.92
C HIS A 258 2.09 -20.14 -15.22
N GLY A 259 1.74 -21.09 -14.35
CA GLY A 259 2.74 -21.71 -13.48
C GLY A 259 3.20 -20.77 -12.36
N GLY A 260 4.42 -20.96 -11.88
CA GLY A 260 4.99 -20.14 -10.83
C GLY A 260 4.40 -20.37 -9.44
N SER A 261 4.65 -19.47 -8.52
CA SER A 261 4.19 -19.62 -7.13
C SER A 261 4.10 -18.28 -6.40
N THR A 262 3.33 -18.26 -5.31
CA THR A 262 3.15 -17.08 -4.47
C THR A 262 3.97 -17.19 -3.19
N SER A 263 4.93 -16.30 -3.02
CA SER A 263 5.55 -16.06 -1.73
C SER A 263 4.62 -15.21 -0.86
N VAL A 264 4.30 -15.69 0.33
CA VAL A 264 3.40 -15.00 1.26
C VAL A 264 4.08 -14.65 2.57
N GLY A 265 3.65 -13.54 3.17
CA GLY A 265 4.16 -13.12 4.46
C GLY A 265 3.50 -11.82 4.94
N GLU A 266 4.10 -11.25 5.95
CA GLU A 266 3.68 -9.98 6.53
C GLU A 266 4.64 -8.86 6.12
N LEU A 267 4.11 -7.67 5.99
CA LEU A 267 4.89 -6.43 5.92
C LEU A 267 5.14 -5.94 7.34
N GLY A 268 6.35 -5.49 7.62
CA GLY A 268 6.74 -5.06 8.95
C GLY A 268 7.56 -3.78 8.97
N LEU A 269 7.46 -3.10 10.09
CA LEU A 269 8.24 -1.92 10.43
C LEU A 269 9.11 -2.21 11.66
N LYS A 270 10.39 -1.87 11.61
CA LYS A 270 11.28 -2.02 12.74
C LYS A 270 10.95 -0.98 13.81
N VAL A 271 10.75 -1.43 15.05
CA VAL A 271 10.56 -0.56 16.22
C VAL A 271 11.92 -0.22 16.81
N LYS A 272 12.27 1.07 16.85
CA LYS A 272 13.59 1.55 17.26
C LYS A 272 13.92 1.19 18.72
N SER A 273 12.97 1.38 19.63
CA SER A 273 13.17 1.18 21.06
C SER A 273 13.50 -0.28 21.42
N THR A 274 12.92 -1.24 20.72
CA THR A 274 13.03 -2.67 21.03
C THR A 274 13.87 -3.46 20.01
N GLY A 275 14.04 -2.92 18.80
CA GLY A 275 14.60 -3.65 17.66
C GLY A 275 13.67 -4.73 17.08
N LEU A 276 12.49 -4.92 17.66
CA LEU A 276 11.49 -5.89 17.20
C LEU A 276 10.71 -5.38 15.99
N MET A 277 9.96 -6.26 15.36
CA MET A 277 9.16 -5.96 14.20
C MET A 277 7.69 -5.72 14.58
N LEU A 278 7.14 -4.56 14.21
CA LEU A 278 5.71 -4.31 14.22
C LEU A 278 5.10 -4.93 12.95
N PRO A 279 4.24 -5.95 13.05
CA PRO A 279 3.50 -6.47 11.90
C PRO A 279 2.44 -5.44 11.46
N CYS A 280 2.32 -5.22 10.16
CA CYS A 280 1.44 -4.16 9.64
C CYS A 280 0.32 -4.67 8.74
N GLY A 281 0.61 -5.63 7.87
CA GLY A 281 -0.37 -6.21 6.95
C GLY A 281 0.21 -7.42 6.24
N SER A 282 -0.65 -8.13 5.52
CA SER A 282 -0.26 -9.31 4.73
C SER A 282 0.04 -8.92 3.29
N THR A 283 0.97 -9.62 2.65
CA THR A 283 1.21 -9.52 1.21
C THR A 283 1.51 -10.87 0.60
N GLY A 284 1.02 -11.09 -0.62
CA GLY A 284 1.37 -12.19 -1.50
C GLY A 284 2.05 -11.64 -2.75
N ARG A 285 3.17 -12.24 -3.14
CA ARG A 285 3.92 -11.92 -4.36
C ARG A 285 3.98 -13.16 -5.23
N TRP A 286 3.10 -13.27 -6.21
CA TRP A 286 3.18 -14.30 -7.23
C TRP A 286 4.19 -13.91 -8.30
N THR A 287 4.99 -14.88 -8.73
CA THR A 287 5.89 -14.78 -9.89
C THR A 287 5.83 -16.06 -10.70
N PRO A 288 5.96 -15.99 -12.04
CA PRO A 288 5.97 -17.16 -12.92
C PRO A 288 7.17 -18.06 -12.71
#